data_a783a289dd626ef7f749bc37cc64ba8f
#
_entry.id   a783a289dd626ef7f749bc37cc64ba8f
#
_cell.length_a   1.000
_cell.length_b   1.000
_cell.length_c   1.000
_cell.angle_alpha   90.00
_cell.angle_beta   90.00
_cell.angle_gamma   90.00
#
_symmetry.space_group_name_H-M   'P 1'
#
loop_
_entity.id
_entity.type
_entity.pdbx_description
1 polymer ?
#
loop_
_entity_poly.entity_id
_entity_poly.type
_entity_poly.pdbx_seq_one_letter_code
_entity_poly.pdbx_strand_id
1 'polypeptide(L)'
;MSYGMIATWRMACDGIAAATQALAEGGSSQKAIVDAIKMVEDYPFYKSVGYGGLPNEVGMVELDAAFMNGDNFDIGAVAGSRSVKNPIVVAEKLSHERFNSFLVGDGVAKYAIR
;
A
#
# COMPACT_ATOMS: atom_id res chain seq x y z
N MET A 1 25.97 0.53 -5.30
CA MET A 1 24.69 0.72 -5.98
C MET A 1 23.96 1.92 -5.38
N SER A 2 23.43 2.78 -6.23
CA SER A 2 22.67 3.95 -5.77
C SER A 2 21.23 3.60 -5.48
N TYR A 3 20.64 4.20 -4.47
CA TYR A 3 19.24 4.04 -4.13
C TYR A 3 18.70 5.35 -3.58
N GLY A 4 17.39 5.48 -3.57
CA GLY A 4 16.70 6.61 -2.98
C GLY A 4 15.23 6.34 -2.81
N MET A 5 14.59 7.11 -1.95
CA MET A 5 13.14 7.08 -1.74
C MET A 5 12.60 8.50 -1.67
N ILE A 6 11.38 8.66 -2.11
CA ILE A 6 10.64 9.91 -1.99
C ILE A 6 9.21 9.58 -1.56
N ALA A 7 8.64 10.41 -0.72
CA ALA A 7 7.23 10.31 -0.34
C ALA A 7 6.64 11.70 -0.18
N THR A 8 5.32 11.77 -0.27
CA THR A 8 4.59 13.01 -0.07
C THR A 8 4.22 13.23 1.38
N TRP A 9 3.92 13.58 2.15
CA TRP A 9 3.42 13.77 3.51
C TRP A 9 4.44 13.44 4.59
N ARG A 10 4.48 14.26 5.59
CA ARG A 10 5.31 14.07 6.77
C ARG A 10 5.04 12.74 7.48
N MET A 11 3.83 12.23 7.42
CA MET A 11 3.47 10.93 8.03
C MET A 11 4.28 9.76 7.46
N ALA A 12 4.91 9.92 6.31
CA ALA A 12 5.75 8.88 5.70
C ALA A 12 7.18 8.85 6.25
N CYS A 13 7.60 9.81 7.08
CA CYS A 13 8.99 9.94 7.52
C CYS A 13 9.55 8.67 8.16
N ASP A 14 8.80 8.07 9.10
CA ASP A 14 9.27 6.86 9.80
C ASP A 14 9.38 5.67 8.84
N GLY A 15 8.40 5.54 7.95
CA GLY A 15 8.41 4.50 6.92
C GLY A 15 9.59 4.65 5.96
N ILE A 16 9.87 5.87 5.51
CA ILE A 16 11.02 6.16 4.65
C ILE A 16 12.33 5.85 5.38
N ALA A 17 12.46 6.23 6.63
CA ALA A 17 13.69 5.96 7.39
C ALA A 17 13.97 4.45 7.47
N ALA A 18 12.97 3.66 7.83
CA ALA A 18 13.10 2.21 7.93
C ALA A 18 13.37 1.56 6.56
N ALA A 19 12.65 2.00 5.53
CA ALA A 19 12.80 1.45 4.18
C ALA A 19 14.16 1.81 3.56
N THR A 20 14.66 3.03 3.82
CA THR A 20 15.98 3.44 3.35
C THR A 20 17.08 2.58 3.99
N GLN A 21 16.94 2.24 5.26
CA GLN A 21 17.87 1.33 5.92
C GLN A 21 17.85 -0.05 5.25
N ALA A 22 16.67 -0.57 4.93
CA ALA A 22 16.54 -1.84 4.22
C ALA A 22 17.19 -1.80 2.83
N LEU A 23 17.03 -0.69 2.11
CA LEU A 23 17.69 -0.50 0.81
C LEU A 23 19.23 -0.47 0.96
N ALA A 24 19.73 0.18 1.98
CA ALA A 24 21.17 0.22 2.26
C ALA A 24 21.76 -1.17 2.52
N GLU A 25 20.93 -2.08 3.04
CA GLU A 25 21.28 -3.48 3.30
C GLU A 25 21.03 -4.41 2.10
N GLY A 26 20.71 -3.86 0.94
CA GLY A 26 20.50 -4.62 -0.30
C GLY A 26 19.09 -5.08 -0.55
N GLY A 27 18.10 -4.57 0.18
CA GLY A 27 16.68 -4.89 -0.03
C GLY A 27 16.16 -4.35 -1.36
N SER A 28 15.03 -4.92 -1.83
CA SER A 28 14.40 -4.49 -3.07
C SER A 28 13.60 -3.21 -2.89
N SER A 29 13.48 -2.42 -3.96
CA SER A 29 12.63 -1.21 -3.97
C SER A 29 11.16 -1.56 -3.77
N GLN A 30 10.71 -2.69 -4.32
CA GLN A 30 9.33 -3.15 -4.18
C GLN A 30 8.97 -3.37 -2.71
N LYS A 31 9.80 -4.12 -2.00
CA LYS A 31 9.57 -4.37 -0.57
C LYS A 31 9.69 -3.09 0.24
N ALA A 32 10.64 -2.23 -0.07
CA ALA A 32 10.82 -0.95 0.62
C ALA A 32 9.58 -0.07 0.55
N ILE A 33 8.97 0.04 -0.64
CA ILE A 33 7.74 0.82 -0.85
C ILE A 33 6.59 0.23 -0.03
N VAL A 34 6.37 -1.07 -0.13
CA VAL A 34 5.27 -1.74 0.59
C VAL A 34 5.42 -1.58 2.09
N ASP A 35 6.61 -1.81 2.62
CA ASP A 35 6.86 -1.70 4.06
C ASP A 35 6.67 -0.26 4.57
N ALA A 36 7.14 0.74 3.81
CA ALA A 36 6.97 2.14 4.17
C ALA A 36 5.49 2.54 4.20
N ILE A 37 4.71 2.12 3.22
CA ILE A 37 3.27 2.42 3.16
C ILE A 37 2.52 1.69 4.28
N LYS A 38 2.87 0.43 4.56
CA LYS A 38 2.25 -0.33 5.68
C LYS A 38 2.41 0.39 7.01
N MET A 39 3.55 0.99 7.28
CA MET A 39 3.76 1.75 8.52
C MET A 39 2.78 2.90 8.66
N VAL A 40 2.45 3.57 7.56
CA VAL A 40 1.43 4.62 7.54
C VAL A 40 0.03 4.03 7.72
N GLU A 41 -0.29 2.96 7.00
CA GLU A 41 -1.58 2.29 7.10
C GLU A 41 -1.87 1.74 8.50
N ASP A 42 -0.84 1.27 9.18
CA ASP A 42 -0.97 0.65 10.51
C ASP A 42 -1.16 1.66 11.64
N TYR A 43 -0.88 2.94 11.42
CA TYR A 43 -0.98 3.96 12.45
C TYR A 43 -2.40 4.53 12.50
N PRO A 44 -3.14 4.31 13.61
CA PRO A 44 -4.59 4.60 13.64
C PRO A 44 -4.94 6.08 13.72
N PHE A 45 -3.97 6.97 13.94
CA PHE A 45 -4.25 8.39 14.10
C PHE A 45 -4.02 9.21 12.83
N TYR A 46 -3.58 8.59 11.74
CA TYR A 46 -3.55 9.26 10.44
C TYR A 46 -4.96 9.22 9.82
N LYS A 47 -5.47 10.39 9.40
CA LYS A 47 -6.86 10.53 8.97
C LYS A 47 -7.08 10.45 7.47
N SER A 48 -6.01 10.40 6.70
CA SER A 48 -6.09 10.30 5.24
C SER A 48 -5.59 8.97 4.67
N VAL A 49 -5.03 8.11 5.51
CA VAL A 49 -4.50 6.81 5.09
C VAL A 49 -4.80 5.76 6.16
N GLY A 50 -5.16 4.55 5.74
CA GLY A 50 -5.31 3.42 6.62
C GLY A 50 -6.63 3.37 7.40
N TYR A 51 -6.75 2.36 8.24
CA TYR A 51 -8.00 2.07 8.95
C TYR A 51 -8.43 3.15 9.94
N GLY A 52 -7.53 4.02 10.35
CA GLY A 52 -7.85 5.20 11.16
C GLY A 52 -8.33 6.41 10.36
N GLY A 53 -8.50 6.26 9.04
CA GLY A 53 -8.92 7.32 8.15
C GLY A 53 -10.34 7.81 8.39
N LEU A 54 -10.69 8.92 7.75
CA LEU A 54 -12.03 9.49 7.86
C LEU A 54 -13.05 8.60 7.15
N PRO A 55 -14.21 8.35 7.76
CA PRO A 55 -15.25 7.54 7.14
C PRO A 55 -15.99 8.32 6.06
N ASN A 56 -16.72 7.59 5.22
CA ASN A 56 -17.68 8.18 4.30
C ASN A 56 -18.92 8.67 5.05
N GLU A 57 -19.92 9.20 4.32
CA GLU A 57 -21.13 9.78 4.91
C GLU A 57 -22.00 8.78 5.71
N VAL A 58 -21.80 7.47 5.51
CA VAL A 58 -22.52 6.43 6.27
C VAL A 58 -21.64 5.80 7.36
N GLY A 59 -20.52 6.40 7.68
CA GLY A 59 -19.66 5.96 8.78
C GLY A 59 -18.70 4.82 8.45
N MET A 60 -18.51 4.50 7.17
CA MET A 60 -17.64 3.42 6.74
C MET A 60 -16.29 3.98 6.25
N VAL A 61 -15.18 3.41 6.74
CA VAL A 61 -13.86 3.72 6.20
C VAL A 61 -13.63 2.86 4.97
N GLU A 62 -13.34 3.50 3.85
CA GLU A 62 -13.04 2.84 2.58
C GLU A 62 -11.62 3.21 2.17
N LEU A 63 -10.80 2.22 1.81
CA LEU A 63 -9.39 2.39 1.57
C LEU A 63 -9.02 2.05 0.13
N ASP A 64 -8.08 2.81 -0.39
CA ASP A 64 -7.53 2.64 -1.74
C ASP A 64 -6.02 2.44 -1.64
N ALA A 65 -5.46 1.70 -2.58
CA ALA A 65 -4.02 1.58 -2.72
C ALA A 65 -3.66 1.19 -4.16
N ALA A 66 -2.46 1.57 -4.57
CA ALA A 66 -1.92 1.16 -5.85
C ALA A 66 -0.42 0.92 -5.73
N PHE A 67 0.08 -0.01 -6.53
CA PHE A 67 1.49 -0.36 -6.60
C PHE A 67 1.90 -0.52 -8.07
N MET A 68 3.09 -0.04 -8.41
CA MET A 68 3.68 -0.28 -9.73
C MET A 68 5.13 -0.69 -9.58
N ASN A 69 5.52 -1.74 -10.30
CA ASN A 69 6.92 -2.15 -10.43
C ASN A 69 7.51 -1.48 -11.67
N GLY A 70 8.51 -0.61 -11.47
CA GLY A 70 9.14 0.13 -12.57
C GLY A 70 10.00 -0.74 -13.49
N ASP A 71 10.39 -1.94 -13.07
CA ASP A 71 11.21 -2.83 -13.89
C ASP A 71 10.43 -3.44 -15.06
N ASN A 72 9.14 -3.69 -14.86
CA ASN A 72 8.30 -4.37 -15.86
C ASN A 72 6.94 -3.70 -16.08
N PHE A 73 6.68 -2.59 -15.37
CA PHE A 73 5.42 -1.83 -15.40
C PHE A 73 4.19 -2.61 -14.93
N ASP A 74 4.39 -3.68 -14.17
CA ASP A 74 3.27 -4.38 -13.54
C ASP A 74 2.58 -3.46 -12.53
N ILE A 75 1.26 -3.40 -12.60
CA ILE A 75 0.43 -2.56 -11.73
C ILE A 75 -0.60 -3.43 -11.02
N GLY A 76 -0.81 -3.14 -9.74
CA GLY A 76 -1.93 -3.65 -8.98
C GLY A 76 -2.60 -2.51 -8.23
N ALA A 77 -3.93 -2.56 -8.13
CA ALA A 77 -4.67 -1.52 -7.43
C ALA A 77 -5.95 -2.06 -6.79
N VAL A 78 -6.33 -1.44 -5.69
CA VAL A 78 -7.59 -1.71 -5.01
C VAL A 78 -8.27 -0.39 -4.67
N ALA A 79 -9.59 -0.39 -4.68
CA ALA A 79 -10.38 0.79 -4.33
C ALA A 79 -11.60 0.39 -3.53
N GLY A 80 -12.03 1.26 -2.61
CA GLY A 80 -13.22 1.04 -1.80
C GLY A 80 -13.14 -0.20 -0.93
N SER A 81 -11.94 -0.58 -0.47
CA SER A 81 -11.76 -1.74 0.41
C SER A 81 -12.22 -1.41 1.82
N ARG A 82 -13.06 -2.25 2.41
CA ARG A 82 -13.64 -2.02 3.74
C ARG A 82 -13.10 -2.94 4.83
N SER A 83 -12.56 -4.08 4.47
CA SER A 83 -12.22 -5.14 5.42
C SER A 83 -10.76 -5.58 5.37
N VAL A 84 -9.91 -4.87 4.67
CA VAL A 84 -8.49 -5.19 4.57
C VAL A 84 -7.69 -4.08 5.24
N LYS A 85 -6.90 -4.43 6.24
CA LYS A 85 -6.11 -3.45 6.99
C LYS A 85 -5.00 -2.82 6.15
N ASN A 86 -4.33 -3.63 5.34
CA ASN A 86 -3.18 -3.18 4.54
C ASN A 86 -3.49 -3.33 3.05
N PRO A 87 -4.25 -2.41 2.46
CA PRO A 87 -4.58 -2.49 1.04
C PRO A 87 -3.36 -2.44 0.14
N ILE A 88 -2.25 -1.82 0.57
CA ILE A 88 -1.03 -1.82 -0.25
C ILE A 88 -0.47 -3.22 -0.48
N VAL A 89 -0.58 -4.11 0.50
CA VAL A 89 -0.13 -5.50 0.35
C VAL A 89 -0.95 -6.23 -0.70
N VAL A 90 -2.26 -5.98 -0.71
CA VAL A 90 -3.16 -6.57 -1.72
C VAL A 90 -2.85 -6.01 -3.11
N ALA A 91 -2.64 -4.69 -3.21
CA ALA A 91 -2.29 -4.05 -4.48
C ALA A 91 -0.97 -4.62 -5.05
N GLU A 92 0.04 -4.80 -4.20
CA GLU A 92 1.31 -5.39 -4.63
C GLU A 92 1.09 -6.83 -5.12
N LYS A 93 0.35 -7.65 -4.39
CA LYS A 93 0.05 -9.01 -4.80
C LYS A 93 -0.71 -9.05 -6.13
N LEU A 94 -1.68 -8.16 -6.32
CA LEU A 94 -2.42 -8.04 -7.59
C LEU A 94 -1.53 -7.66 -8.75
N SER A 95 -0.43 -6.93 -8.53
CA SER A 95 0.49 -6.56 -9.61
C SER A 95 1.14 -7.76 -10.28
N HIS A 96 1.17 -8.91 -9.62
CA HIS A 96 1.69 -10.15 -10.18
C HIS A 96 0.66 -10.96 -10.96
N GLU A 97 -0.62 -10.56 -10.90
CA GLU A 97 -1.68 -11.26 -11.62
C GLU A 97 -1.68 -10.86 -13.10
N ARG A 98 -1.81 -11.87 -13.96
CA ARG A 98 -1.88 -11.63 -15.41
C ARG A 98 -3.17 -10.91 -15.82
N PHE A 99 -4.25 -11.19 -15.10
CA PHE A 99 -5.57 -10.62 -15.37
C PHE A 99 -6.16 -10.07 -14.08
N ASN A 100 -7.04 -9.08 -14.22
CA ASN A 100 -7.78 -8.51 -13.09
C ASN A 100 -6.85 -7.96 -11.99
N SER A 101 -5.93 -7.10 -12.39
CA SER A 101 -5.00 -6.45 -11.44
C SER A 101 -5.60 -5.23 -10.72
N PHE A 102 -6.86 -4.92 -10.97
CA PHE A 102 -7.59 -3.85 -10.29
C PHE A 102 -8.90 -4.42 -9.73
N LEU A 103 -9.05 -4.41 -8.40
CA LEU A 103 -10.25 -4.87 -7.72
C LEU A 103 -10.88 -3.76 -6.88
N VAL A 104 -12.20 -3.82 -6.72
CA VAL A 104 -12.95 -2.82 -5.95
C VAL A 104 -13.90 -3.49 -4.98
N GLY A 105 -14.20 -2.80 -3.87
CA GLY A 105 -15.22 -3.20 -2.92
C GLY A 105 -15.01 -4.61 -2.38
N ASP A 106 -16.07 -5.43 -2.39
CA ASP A 106 -16.07 -6.79 -1.85
C ASP A 106 -15.08 -7.72 -2.54
N GLY A 107 -14.75 -7.44 -3.80
CA GLY A 107 -13.76 -8.23 -4.55
C GLY A 107 -12.38 -8.18 -3.92
N VAL A 108 -12.04 -7.08 -3.28
CA VAL A 108 -10.75 -6.91 -2.58
C VAL A 108 -10.64 -7.90 -1.42
N ALA A 109 -11.66 -7.97 -0.57
CA ALA A 109 -11.66 -8.87 0.59
C ALA A 109 -11.63 -10.34 0.15
N LYS A 110 -12.41 -10.70 -0.87
CA LYS A 110 -12.43 -12.07 -1.40
C LYS A 110 -11.07 -12.49 -1.94
N TYR A 111 -10.37 -11.59 -2.59
CA TYR A 111 -9.02 -11.88 -3.10
C TYR A 111 -8.01 -11.97 -1.96
N ALA A 112 -8.10 -11.11 -0.95
CA ALA A 112 -7.14 -11.02 0.14
C ALA A 112 -7.07 -12.29 1.00
N ILE A 113 -8.16 -13.07 1.06
CA ILE A 113 -8.20 -14.32 1.85
C ILE A 113 -7.72 -15.55 1.08
N ARG A 114 -7.32 -15.40 -0.16
CA ARG A 114 -6.72 -16.50 -0.92
C ARG A 114 -5.29 -16.74 -0.45
#